data_c122ad6afa4dc749ec170e19f014e552
#
_entry.id   c122ad6afa4dc749ec170e19f014e552
#
_cell.length_a   1.000
_cell.length_b   1.000
_cell.length_c   1.000
_cell.angle_alpha   90.00
_cell.angle_beta   90.00
_cell.angle_gamma   90.00
#
_symmetry.space_group_name_H-M   'P 1'
#
loop_
_entity.id
_entity.type
_entity.pdbx_description
1 polymer ?
#
loop_
_entity_poly.entity_id
_entity_poly.type
_entity_poly.pdbx_seq_one_letter_code
_entity_poly.pdbx_strand_id
1 'polypeptide(L)'
;RFDDVLADGVLQIRDTKFVKSRLVPLHPTVVEALDRYLDRRRLVAGSDDHLFPSAKGKRLASSTVNYTFRCVLRFANIAPERPRRPRIHDLRHSFATRVLEQCNTARDAVARHFVALATYLGHVDIKHTYWYLQATPELMTDIAAAAETLIMGEPI
;
A
#
# COMPACT_ATOMS: atom_id res chain seq x y z
N ARG A 1 13.54 -6.31 -9.41
CA ARG A 1 14.96 -6.40 -9.75
C ARG A 1 15.67 -5.12 -9.30
N PHE A 2 16.99 -5.05 -9.39
CA PHE A 2 17.70 -3.80 -9.09
C PHE A 2 17.28 -2.67 -10.02
N ASP A 3 17.10 -2.96 -11.30
CA ASP A 3 16.66 -2.01 -12.33
C ASP A 3 15.21 -1.51 -12.13
N ASP A 4 14.46 -2.11 -11.22
CA ASP A 4 13.13 -1.66 -10.86
C ASP A 4 13.15 -0.51 -9.82
N VAL A 5 14.32 -0.22 -9.24
CA VAL A 5 14.53 0.93 -8.35
C VAL A 5 15.09 2.06 -9.19
N LEU A 6 14.21 3.00 -9.54
CA LEU A 6 14.59 4.16 -10.35
C LEU A 6 15.16 5.27 -9.46
N ALA A 7 15.80 6.24 -10.09
CA ALA A 7 16.19 7.48 -9.43
C ALA A 7 14.97 8.16 -8.76
N ASP A 8 15.24 9.07 -7.83
CA ASP A 8 14.22 9.87 -7.15
C ASP A 8 13.21 9.07 -6.30
N GLY A 9 13.59 7.87 -5.86
CA GLY A 9 12.76 7.07 -4.96
C GLY A 9 11.49 6.52 -5.62
N VAL A 10 11.56 6.13 -6.87
CA VAL A 10 10.45 5.54 -7.62
C VAL A 10 10.71 4.06 -7.87
N LEU A 11 9.71 3.21 -7.58
CA LEU A 11 9.72 1.80 -7.98
C LEU A 11 8.94 1.60 -9.27
N GLN A 12 9.54 0.92 -10.23
CA GLN A 12 8.86 0.41 -11.40
C GLN A 12 8.31 -0.99 -11.12
N ILE A 13 7.01 -1.13 -11.07
CA ILE A 13 6.33 -2.42 -10.94
C ILE A 13 5.96 -2.91 -12.33
N ARG A 14 6.60 -3.99 -12.78
CA ARG A 14 6.43 -4.54 -14.14
C ARG A 14 5.56 -5.79 -14.14
N ASP A 15 4.86 -6.00 -15.24
CA ASP A 15 4.18 -7.25 -15.59
C ASP A 15 3.33 -7.84 -14.45
N THR A 16 2.54 -7.00 -13.82
CA THR A 16 1.57 -7.44 -12.82
C THR A 16 0.40 -8.17 -13.47
N LYS A 17 -0.61 -8.55 -12.70
CA LYS A 17 -1.83 -9.15 -13.23
C LYS A 17 -2.37 -8.31 -14.39
N PHE A 18 -2.64 -8.96 -15.55
CA PHE A 18 -3.02 -8.34 -16.83
C PHE A 18 -1.91 -7.54 -17.54
N VAL A 19 -0.64 -7.92 -17.35
CA VAL A 19 0.53 -7.31 -18.01
C VAL A 19 0.61 -5.79 -17.82
N LYS A 20 0.11 -5.28 -16.69
CA LYS A 20 0.16 -3.85 -16.38
C LYS A 20 1.42 -3.51 -15.60
N SER A 21 2.05 -2.43 -16.03
CA SER A 21 3.19 -1.82 -15.34
C SER A 21 2.81 -0.46 -14.78
N ARG A 22 3.44 -0.04 -13.69
CA ARG A 22 3.22 1.28 -13.08
C ARG A 22 4.43 1.76 -12.32
N LEU A 23 4.52 3.05 -12.15
CA LEU A 23 5.48 3.71 -11.27
C LEU A 23 4.85 3.93 -9.89
N VAL A 24 5.62 3.65 -8.86
CA VAL A 24 5.20 3.79 -7.46
C VAL A 24 6.21 4.67 -6.75
N PRO A 25 5.90 5.95 -6.51
CA PRO A 25 6.76 6.82 -5.71
C PRO A 25 6.80 6.32 -4.27
N LEU A 26 7.99 6.33 -3.69
CA LEU A 26 8.24 5.92 -2.31
C LEU A 26 8.33 7.15 -1.40
N HIS A 27 7.88 6.99 -0.18
CA HIS A 27 8.12 8.00 0.86
C HIS A 27 9.63 8.08 1.18
N PRO A 28 10.20 9.28 1.49
CA PRO A 28 11.64 9.43 1.76
C PRO A 28 12.20 8.44 2.79
N THR A 29 11.46 8.15 3.87
CA THR A 29 11.89 7.18 4.88
C THR A 29 12.02 5.75 4.35
N VAL A 30 11.22 5.39 3.32
CA VAL A 30 11.30 4.10 2.65
C VAL A 30 12.49 4.07 1.70
N VAL A 31 12.78 5.19 1.01
CA VAL A 31 13.95 5.36 0.16
C VAL A 31 15.22 5.15 0.97
N GLU A 32 15.38 5.85 2.10
CA GLU A 32 16.53 5.68 2.99
C GLU A 32 16.71 4.23 3.48
N ALA A 33 15.61 3.57 3.85
CA ALA A 33 15.66 2.18 4.30
C ALA A 33 16.06 1.25 3.16
N LEU A 34 15.57 1.52 1.94
CA LEU A 34 15.89 0.75 0.74
C LEU A 34 17.34 0.93 0.35
N ASP A 35 17.87 2.15 0.39
CA ASP A 35 19.27 2.45 0.06
C ASP A 35 20.21 1.73 1.03
N ARG A 36 19.97 1.80 2.33
CA ARG A 36 20.74 1.04 3.33
C ARG A 36 20.69 -0.48 3.08
N TYR A 37 19.55 -0.98 2.62
CA TYR A 37 19.41 -2.38 2.25
C TYR A 37 20.21 -2.70 1.00
N LEU A 38 20.12 -1.86 -0.04
CA LEU A 38 20.83 -2.04 -1.31
C LEU A 38 22.34 -2.03 -1.13
N ASP A 39 22.88 -1.16 -0.29
CA ASP A 39 24.31 -1.13 0.01
C ASP A 39 24.78 -2.46 0.59
N ARG A 40 24.05 -3.00 1.55
CA ARG A 40 24.34 -4.34 2.11
C ARG A 40 24.16 -5.45 1.07
N ARG A 41 23.10 -5.35 0.26
CA ARG A 41 22.78 -6.35 -0.77
C ARG A 41 23.86 -6.42 -1.86
N ARG A 42 24.47 -5.30 -2.24
CA ARG A 42 25.57 -5.23 -3.21
C ARG A 42 26.84 -5.89 -2.70
N LEU A 43 27.06 -5.90 -1.39
CA LEU A 43 28.22 -6.57 -0.76
C LEU A 43 28.08 -8.09 -0.77
N VAL A 44 26.87 -8.61 -0.87
CA VAL A 44 26.63 -10.06 -0.96
C VAL A 44 26.76 -10.47 -2.42
N ALA A 45 27.93 -10.91 -2.84
CA ALA A 45 28.23 -11.34 -4.18
C ALA A 45 27.32 -12.49 -4.63
N GLY A 46 26.63 -12.30 -5.76
CA GLY A 46 25.80 -13.30 -6.44
C GLY A 46 25.36 -12.75 -7.78
N SER A 47 25.23 -13.60 -8.78
CA SER A 47 24.77 -13.25 -10.13
C SER A 47 23.27 -12.99 -10.22
N ASP A 48 22.60 -12.93 -9.09
CA ASP A 48 21.14 -12.79 -9.00
C ASP A 48 20.73 -11.30 -8.96
N ASP A 49 19.86 -10.91 -9.88
CA ASP A 49 19.35 -9.55 -10.04
C ASP A 49 18.08 -9.27 -9.21
N HIS A 50 17.62 -10.24 -8.43
CA HIS A 50 16.44 -10.04 -7.56
C HIS A 50 16.73 -9.03 -6.45
N LEU A 51 15.86 -8.06 -6.29
CA LEU A 51 15.95 -7.07 -5.21
C LEU A 51 15.94 -7.76 -3.83
N PHE A 52 15.03 -8.71 -3.63
CA PHE A 52 14.90 -9.51 -2.43
C PHE A 52 15.10 -10.99 -2.74
N PRO A 53 16.33 -11.52 -2.68
CA PRO A 53 16.61 -12.93 -2.90
C PRO A 53 16.28 -13.76 -1.65
N SER A 54 16.03 -15.04 -1.86
CA SER A 54 16.05 -16.03 -0.78
C SER A 54 17.49 -16.29 -0.33
N ALA A 55 17.68 -17.01 0.79
CA ALA A 55 18.99 -17.44 1.27
C ALA A 55 19.78 -18.29 0.24
N LYS A 56 19.10 -18.84 -0.76
CA LYS A 56 19.70 -19.62 -1.86
C LYS A 56 19.97 -18.77 -3.10
N GLY A 57 19.88 -17.44 -3.03
CA GLY A 57 20.07 -16.53 -4.18
C GLY A 57 18.96 -16.59 -5.22
N LYS A 58 17.81 -17.20 -4.95
CA LYS A 58 16.68 -17.31 -5.87
C LYS A 58 15.56 -16.36 -5.47
N ARG A 59 14.55 -16.20 -6.33
CA ARG A 59 13.32 -15.45 -6.03
C ARG A 59 12.76 -15.83 -4.67
N LEU A 60 12.44 -14.83 -3.85
CA LEU A 60 11.81 -15.03 -2.55
C LEU A 60 10.39 -15.57 -2.72
N ALA A 61 10.08 -16.69 -2.07
CA ALA A 61 8.76 -17.28 -2.12
C ALA A 61 7.76 -16.50 -1.23
N SER A 62 6.53 -16.35 -1.70
CA SER A 62 5.46 -15.68 -0.95
C SER A 62 5.18 -16.34 0.40
N SER A 63 5.35 -17.67 0.50
CA SER A 63 5.24 -18.41 1.75
C SER A 63 6.28 -17.95 2.78
N THR A 64 7.52 -17.73 2.37
CA THR A 64 8.60 -17.20 3.21
C THR A 64 8.27 -15.81 3.73
N VAL A 65 7.80 -14.92 2.84
CA VAL A 65 7.39 -13.56 3.21
C VAL A 65 6.27 -13.59 4.26
N ASN A 66 5.23 -14.39 4.03
CA ASN A 66 4.13 -14.56 4.97
C ASN A 66 4.56 -15.18 6.32
N TYR A 67 5.49 -16.13 6.28
CA TYR A 67 6.07 -16.72 7.49
C TYR A 67 6.85 -15.68 8.30
N THR A 68 7.76 -14.95 7.65
CA THR A 68 8.55 -13.89 8.28
C THR A 68 7.64 -12.82 8.89
N PHE A 69 6.60 -12.37 8.16
CA PHE A 69 5.63 -11.42 8.69
C PHE A 69 4.97 -11.91 9.97
N ARG A 70 4.56 -13.17 10.02
CA ARG A 70 3.99 -13.78 11.24
C ARG A 70 4.99 -13.83 12.39
N CYS A 71 6.27 -14.08 12.10
CA CYS A 71 7.32 -14.04 13.12
C CYS A 71 7.50 -12.62 13.68
N VAL A 72 7.51 -11.61 12.82
CA VAL A 72 7.56 -10.19 13.22
C VAL A 72 6.38 -9.81 14.09
N LEU A 73 5.15 -10.20 13.73
CA LEU A 73 3.96 -9.94 14.55
C LEU A 73 4.05 -10.56 15.93
N ARG A 74 4.55 -11.81 16.03
CA ARG A 74 4.77 -12.46 17.32
C ARG A 74 5.82 -11.73 18.16
N PHE A 75 6.96 -11.40 17.56
CA PHE A 75 8.03 -10.68 18.22
C PHE A 75 7.57 -9.31 18.75
N ALA A 76 6.77 -8.60 17.96
CA ALA A 76 6.19 -7.31 18.33
C ALA A 76 4.97 -7.42 19.25
N ASN A 77 4.55 -8.63 19.65
CA ASN A 77 3.37 -8.90 20.46
C ASN A 77 2.09 -8.25 19.89
N ILE A 78 1.95 -8.23 18.56
CA ILE A 78 0.81 -7.62 17.89
C ILE A 78 -0.33 -8.63 17.76
N ALA A 79 -1.46 -8.29 18.37
CA ALA A 79 -2.74 -9.00 18.28
C ALA A 79 -2.65 -10.53 18.56
N PRO A 80 -1.99 -10.98 19.64
CA PRO A 80 -1.84 -12.41 19.95
C PRO A 80 -3.18 -13.10 20.20
N GLU A 81 -4.14 -12.38 20.79
CA GLU A 81 -5.46 -12.89 21.23
C GLU A 81 -6.57 -12.75 20.17
N ARG A 82 -6.28 -12.17 19.01
CA ARG A 82 -7.33 -11.96 17.99
C ARG A 82 -7.66 -13.27 17.26
N PRO A 83 -8.95 -13.56 17.03
CA PRO A 83 -9.38 -14.76 16.27
C PRO A 83 -8.81 -14.77 14.86
N ARG A 84 -8.66 -13.60 14.26
CA ARG A 84 -8.05 -13.41 12.93
C ARG A 84 -6.77 -12.60 13.06
N ARG A 85 -5.64 -13.27 12.79
CA ARG A 85 -4.33 -12.62 12.79
C ARG A 85 -4.18 -11.67 11.59
N PRO A 86 -3.50 -10.52 11.77
CA PRO A 86 -3.17 -9.62 10.68
C PRO A 86 -2.36 -10.32 9.58
N ARG A 87 -2.65 -9.97 8.34
CA ARG A 87 -1.95 -10.46 7.14
C ARG A 87 -1.18 -9.30 6.50
N ILE A 88 -0.20 -9.58 5.68
CA ILE A 88 0.51 -8.55 4.89
C ILE A 88 -0.47 -7.70 4.08
N HIS A 89 -1.52 -8.32 3.53
CA HIS A 89 -2.53 -7.60 2.77
C HIS A 89 -3.32 -6.57 3.61
N ASP A 90 -3.43 -6.79 4.90
CA ASP A 90 -4.11 -5.86 5.80
C ASP A 90 -3.31 -4.55 6.00
N LEU A 91 -1.97 -4.57 5.78
CA LEU A 91 -1.15 -3.35 5.70
C LEU A 91 -1.58 -2.46 4.53
N ARG A 92 -1.87 -3.07 3.39
CA ARG A 92 -2.38 -2.37 2.22
C ARG A 92 -3.78 -1.77 2.48
N HIS A 93 -4.64 -2.49 3.17
CA HIS A 93 -5.95 -1.97 3.57
C HIS A 93 -5.79 -0.76 4.50
N SER A 94 -4.98 -0.88 5.55
CA SER A 94 -4.71 0.21 6.49
C SER A 94 -4.11 1.45 5.80
N PHE A 95 -3.20 1.25 4.84
CA PHE A 95 -2.64 2.34 4.06
C PHE A 95 -3.73 3.04 3.23
N ALA A 96 -4.54 2.27 2.49
CA ALA A 96 -5.59 2.82 1.63
C ALA A 96 -6.62 3.62 2.43
N THR A 97 -7.07 3.07 3.56
CA THR A 97 -8.02 3.72 4.47
C THR A 97 -7.45 5.04 5.00
N ARG A 98 -6.22 5.03 5.53
CA ARG A 98 -5.57 6.25 6.05
C ARG A 98 -5.39 7.34 4.99
N VAL A 99 -5.04 6.97 3.76
CA VAL A 99 -4.91 7.95 2.66
C VAL A 99 -6.25 8.62 2.38
N LEU A 100 -7.35 7.88 2.43
CA LEU A 100 -8.69 8.43 2.22
C LEU A 100 -9.17 9.28 3.40
N GLU A 101 -8.90 8.87 4.64
CA GLU A 101 -9.20 9.64 5.86
C GLU A 101 -8.46 10.98 5.93
N GLN A 102 -7.24 11.04 5.39
CA GLN A 102 -6.43 12.26 5.34
C GLN A 102 -6.73 13.13 4.11
N CYS A 103 -7.63 12.71 3.25
CA CYS A 103 -8.01 13.46 2.07
C CYS A 103 -8.84 14.69 2.46
N ASN A 104 -8.57 15.82 1.80
CA ASN A 104 -9.43 17.00 1.92
C ASN A 104 -10.83 16.66 1.41
N THR A 105 -11.87 17.07 2.15
CA THR A 105 -13.29 16.77 1.89
C THR A 105 -13.85 17.49 0.66
N ALA A 106 -13.12 18.43 0.06
CA ALA A 106 -13.54 19.06 -1.19
C ALA A 106 -13.77 17.98 -2.29
N ARG A 107 -14.95 17.95 -2.88
CA ARG A 107 -15.42 16.93 -3.83
C ARG A 107 -14.41 16.58 -4.92
N ASP A 108 -13.80 17.60 -5.54
CA ASP A 108 -12.80 17.41 -6.59
C ASP A 108 -11.47 16.84 -6.07
N ALA A 109 -11.10 17.16 -4.83
CA ALA A 109 -9.92 16.60 -4.19
C ALA A 109 -10.13 15.12 -3.90
N VAL A 110 -11.28 14.72 -3.36
CA VAL A 110 -11.63 13.31 -3.09
C VAL A 110 -11.55 12.49 -4.37
N ALA A 111 -12.18 12.95 -5.47
CA ALA A 111 -12.16 12.23 -6.73
C ALA A 111 -10.73 12.00 -7.27
N ARG A 112 -9.89 13.05 -7.25
CA ARG A 112 -8.48 12.95 -7.68
C ARG A 112 -7.67 11.99 -6.80
N HIS A 113 -7.81 12.07 -5.49
CA HIS A 113 -7.12 11.18 -4.55
C HIS A 113 -7.55 9.73 -4.73
N PHE A 114 -8.83 9.51 -4.99
CA PHE A 114 -9.38 8.18 -5.20
C PHE A 114 -8.80 7.51 -6.46
N VAL A 115 -8.74 8.25 -7.58
CA VAL A 115 -8.13 7.77 -8.82
C VAL A 115 -6.62 7.54 -8.65
N ALA A 116 -5.92 8.47 -7.99
CA ALA A 116 -4.49 8.35 -7.70
C ALA A 116 -4.22 7.11 -6.82
N LEU A 117 -5.02 6.90 -5.77
CA LEU A 117 -4.91 5.72 -4.90
C LEU A 117 -5.17 4.42 -5.67
N ALA A 118 -6.20 4.37 -6.52
CA ALA A 118 -6.48 3.20 -7.35
C ALA A 118 -5.29 2.85 -8.26
N THR A 119 -4.69 3.87 -8.88
CA THR A 119 -3.50 3.73 -9.73
C THR A 119 -2.28 3.26 -8.92
N TYR A 120 -2.01 3.90 -7.79
CA TYR A 120 -0.92 3.54 -6.87
C TYR A 120 -1.03 2.08 -6.42
N LEU A 121 -2.21 1.68 -6.01
CA LEU A 121 -2.51 0.31 -5.61
C LEU A 121 -2.51 -0.67 -6.80
N GLY A 122 -2.68 -0.21 -8.03
CA GLY A 122 -2.74 -1.03 -9.24
C GLY A 122 -4.05 -1.79 -9.37
N HIS A 123 -5.15 -1.19 -8.96
CA HIS A 123 -6.47 -1.74 -9.19
C HIS A 123 -6.84 -1.63 -10.67
N VAL A 124 -7.29 -2.72 -11.27
CA VAL A 124 -7.74 -2.76 -12.68
C VAL A 124 -9.11 -2.11 -12.80
N ASP A 125 -9.97 -2.34 -11.81
CA ASP A 125 -11.29 -1.74 -11.69
C ASP A 125 -11.32 -0.83 -10.45
N ILE A 126 -11.76 0.38 -10.62
CA ILE A 126 -11.89 1.36 -9.55
C ILE A 126 -12.84 0.88 -8.43
N LYS A 127 -13.77 -0.03 -8.76
CA LYS A 127 -14.67 -0.66 -7.79
C LYS A 127 -13.93 -1.33 -6.64
N HIS A 128 -12.73 -1.85 -6.88
CA HIS A 128 -11.90 -2.42 -5.83
C HIS A 128 -11.39 -1.38 -4.82
N THR A 129 -11.39 -0.10 -5.20
CA THR A 129 -11.03 1.00 -4.31
C THR A 129 -12.24 1.49 -3.51
N TYR A 130 -13.46 1.39 -4.06
CA TYR A 130 -14.71 1.76 -3.33
C TYR A 130 -14.91 0.96 -2.05
N TRP A 131 -14.38 -0.25 -1.98
CA TRP A 131 -14.42 -1.04 -0.76
C TRP A 131 -13.78 -0.33 0.44
N TYR A 132 -12.77 0.51 0.21
CA TYR A 132 -12.13 1.26 1.29
C TYR A 132 -12.98 2.43 1.80
N LEU A 133 -13.84 3.01 0.98
CA LEU A 133 -14.77 4.06 1.41
C LEU A 133 -15.78 3.54 2.42
N GLN A 134 -16.23 2.30 2.26
CA GLN A 134 -17.16 1.67 3.20
C GLN A 134 -16.54 1.36 4.57
N ALA A 135 -15.22 1.37 4.66
CA ALA A 135 -14.48 1.04 5.87
C ALA A 135 -14.06 2.27 6.70
N THR A 136 -14.42 3.48 6.26
CA THR A 136 -14.03 4.74 6.91
C THR A 136 -15.23 5.42 7.57
N PRO A 137 -15.40 5.27 8.90
CA PRO A 137 -16.50 5.90 9.64
C PRO A 137 -16.56 7.43 9.44
N GLU A 138 -15.40 8.10 9.36
CA GLU A 138 -15.27 9.53 9.15
C GLU A 138 -15.91 9.97 7.83
N LEU A 139 -15.62 9.29 6.72
CA LEU A 139 -16.23 9.57 5.43
C LEU A 139 -17.76 9.32 5.44
N MET A 140 -18.20 8.32 6.16
CA MET A 140 -19.64 8.05 6.32
C MET A 140 -20.34 9.13 7.15
N THR A 141 -19.67 9.67 8.17
CA THR A 141 -20.17 10.79 8.97
C THR A 141 -20.31 12.04 8.12
N ASP A 142 -19.33 12.36 7.27
CA ASP A 142 -19.38 13.51 6.36
C ASP A 142 -20.54 13.39 5.36
N ILE A 143 -20.80 12.19 4.84
CA ILE A 143 -21.93 11.92 3.96
C ILE A 143 -23.26 12.11 4.70
N ALA A 144 -23.36 11.63 5.94
CA ALA A 144 -24.56 11.80 6.75
C ALA A 144 -24.84 13.28 7.07
N ALA A 145 -23.80 14.05 7.46
CA ALA A 145 -23.91 15.48 7.70
C ALA A 145 -24.34 16.26 6.44
N ALA A 146 -23.75 15.91 5.29
CA ALA A 146 -24.15 16.52 4.00
C ALA A 146 -25.60 16.18 3.64
N ALA A 147 -26.07 14.98 3.92
CA ALA A 147 -27.46 14.59 3.70
C ALA A 147 -28.43 15.34 4.62
N GLU A 148 -28.07 15.52 5.89
CA GLU A 148 -28.86 16.31 6.84
C GLU A 148 -29.00 17.78 6.39
N THR A 149 -27.90 18.39 5.94
CA THR A 149 -27.89 19.76 5.40
C THR A 149 -28.83 19.90 4.19
N LEU A 150 -28.82 18.91 3.29
CA LEU A 150 -29.72 18.86 2.14
C LEU A 150 -31.20 18.73 2.55
N ILE A 151 -31.50 17.96 3.58
CA ILE A 151 -32.87 17.75 4.09
C ILE A 151 -33.38 19.00 4.82
N MET A 152 -32.52 19.69 5.55
CA MET A 152 -32.84 20.89 6.31
C MET A 152 -32.98 22.14 5.43
N GLY A 153 -32.61 22.05 4.13
CA GLY A 153 -32.77 23.15 3.15
C GLY A 153 -31.79 24.30 3.31
N GLU A 154 -30.67 24.07 4.00
CA GLU A 154 -29.58 25.06 4.04
C GLU A 154 -28.77 24.99 2.73
N PRO A 155 -28.47 26.14 2.08
CA PRO A 155 -27.67 26.17 0.87
C PRO A 155 -26.23 25.74 1.17
N ILE A 156 -25.71 24.87 0.34
CA ILE A 156 -24.31 24.37 0.36
C ILE A 156 -23.35 25.50 -0.04
#